data_6c076102c5f241e411bac7e13b3c317a
#
_entry.id   6c076102c5f241e411bac7e13b3c317a
#
_cell.length_a   1.000
_cell.length_b   1.000
_cell.length_c   1.000
_cell.angle_alpha   90.00
_cell.angle_beta   90.00
_cell.angle_gamma   90.00
#
_symmetry.space_group_name_H-M   'P 1'
#
loop_
_entity.id
_entity.type
_entity.pdbx_description
1 polymer ?
#
loop_
_entity_poly.entity_id
_entity_poly.type
_entity_poly.pdbx_seq_one_letter_code
_entity_poly.pdbx_strand_id
1 'polypeptide(L)'
;MKINVAIIMGGYSLENQISEKSGKVVFDNLNNIFNCYNIYITNEEWYYVDSTNKKFKIDQNNFKITEQPEIKFDCIFNAIHGDPGENGKIQSYFENLSIPITGCDSSQSEITFDKIKCIDFLKNKSVKVANSFVLNKSDSLNINKIISQVGLPCFVKASKSGS
;
A
#
# COMPACT_ATOMS: atom_id res chain seq x y z
N MET A 1 9.96 25.60 11.94
CA MET A 1 10.34 24.19 12.22
C MET A 1 10.26 23.41 10.91
N LYS A 2 11.16 22.43 10.68
CA LYS A 2 11.01 21.52 9.55
C LYS A 2 9.85 20.54 9.84
N ILE A 3 9.12 20.18 8.81
CA ILE A 3 8.05 19.16 8.85
C ILE A 3 8.67 17.78 9.09
N ASN A 4 8.07 16.99 9.97
CA ASN A 4 8.46 15.62 10.24
C ASN A 4 7.68 14.65 9.32
N VAL A 5 8.40 13.98 8.44
CA VAL A 5 7.84 13.04 7.47
C VAL A 5 8.23 11.60 7.86
N ALA A 6 7.24 10.77 8.15
CA ALA A 6 7.49 9.33 8.29
C ALA A 6 7.42 8.67 6.90
N ILE A 7 8.51 8.05 6.47
CA ILE A 7 8.57 7.27 5.23
C ILE A 7 8.35 5.81 5.62
N ILE A 8 7.15 5.30 5.38
CA ILE A 8 6.81 3.91 5.69
C ILE A 8 7.17 3.00 4.53
N MET A 9 7.83 1.89 4.82
CA MET A 9 8.35 0.93 3.84
C MET A 9 8.30 -0.50 4.38
N GLY A 10 8.60 -1.50 3.54
CA GLY A 10 8.46 -2.91 3.84
C GLY A 10 7.11 -3.44 3.38
N GLY A 11 6.23 -3.76 4.30
CA GLY A 11 4.91 -4.35 4.04
C GLY A 11 4.89 -5.87 4.19
N TYR A 12 3.72 -6.46 3.93
CA TYR A 12 3.44 -7.88 4.17
C TYR A 12 3.48 -8.72 2.88
N SER A 13 3.69 -8.07 1.73
CA SER A 13 3.77 -8.71 0.43
C SER A 13 5.18 -9.21 0.11
N LEU A 14 5.32 -9.98 -0.96
CA LEU A 14 6.62 -10.41 -1.49
C LEU A 14 7.44 -9.23 -2.08
N GLU A 15 6.84 -8.05 -2.20
CA GLU A 15 7.47 -6.84 -2.72
C GLU A 15 8.13 -5.98 -1.63
N ASN A 16 8.23 -6.47 -0.39
CA ASN A 16 8.78 -5.73 0.76
C ASN A 16 10.18 -5.16 0.49
N GLN A 17 11.08 -5.93 -0.15
CA GLN A 17 12.42 -5.46 -0.49
C GLN A 17 12.42 -4.34 -1.55
N ILE A 18 11.46 -4.35 -2.46
CA ILE A 18 11.26 -3.29 -3.46
C ILE A 18 10.77 -2.03 -2.76
N SER A 19 9.82 -2.19 -1.83
CA SER A 19 9.32 -1.12 -0.98
C SER A 19 10.44 -0.44 -0.18
N GLU A 20 11.33 -1.22 0.45
CA GLU A 20 12.47 -0.68 1.18
C GLU A 20 13.43 0.13 0.30
N LYS A 21 13.70 -0.33 -0.92
CA LYS A 21 14.50 0.41 -1.89
C LYS A 21 13.81 1.72 -2.29
N SER A 22 12.50 1.68 -2.55
CA SER A 22 11.69 2.86 -2.88
C SER A 22 11.72 3.89 -1.74
N GLY A 23 11.50 3.43 -0.49
CA GLY A 23 11.56 4.28 0.69
C GLY A 23 12.92 4.95 0.90
N LYS A 24 14.02 4.21 0.66
CA LYS A 24 15.38 4.77 0.69
C LYS A 24 15.58 5.88 -0.33
N VAL A 25 15.14 5.67 -1.59
CA VAL A 25 15.23 6.72 -2.62
C VAL A 25 14.47 7.98 -2.19
N VAL A 26 13.28 7.81 -1.61
CA VAL A 26 12.50 8.93 -1.09
C VAL A 26 13.23 9.64 0.04
N PHE A 27 13.78 8.91 1.00
CA PHE A 27 14.56 9.47 2.11
C PHE A 27 15.74 10.30 1.61
N ASP A 28 16.54 9.77 0.69
CA ASP A 28 17.74 10.41 0.16
C ASP A 28 17.41 11.76 -0.53
N ASN A 29 16.22 11.86 -1.14
CA ASN A 29 15.79 13.09 -1.82
C ASN A 29 15.08 14.08 -0.91
N LEU A 30 14.39 13.64 0.13
CA LEU A 30 13.59 14.51 1.00
C LEU A 30 14.31 14.97 2.27
N ASN A 31 15.30 14.23 2.76
CA ASN A 31 15.94 14.48 4.06
C ASN A 31 16.68 15.82 4.13
N ASN A 32 17.04 16.43 3.00
CA ASN A 32 17.63 17.78 2.95
C ASN A 32 16.58 18.87 3.23
N ILE A 33 15.30 18.59 2.95
CA ILE A 33 14.19 19.56 3.02
C ILE A 33 13.39 19.38 4.30
N PHE A 34 13.09 18.12 4.67
CA PHE A 34 12.26 17.72 5.80
C PHE A 34 13.07 16.95 6.84
N ASN A 35 12.51 16.77 8.03
CA ASN A 35 13.00 15.77 8.97
C ASN A 35 12.38 14.42 8.60
N CYS A 36 13.14 13.53 7.95
CA CYS A 36 12.66 12.24 7.48
C CYS A 36 12.99 11.11 8.44
N TYR A 37 12.05 10.19 8.62
CA TYR A 37 12.15 9.04 9.49
C TYR A 37 11.81 7.77 8.72
N ASN A 38 12.77 6.83 8.59
CA ASN A 38 12.57 5.55 7.93
C ASN A 38 11.85 4.58 8.86
N ILE A 39 10.59 4.27 8.59
CA ILE A 39 9.77 3.39 9.40
C ILE A 39 9.46 2.12 8.62
N TYR A 40 9.84 1.00 9.20
CA TYR A 40 9.64 -0.33 8.63
C TYR A 40 8.36 -0.94 9.17
N ILE A 41 7.48 -1.33 8.27
CA ILE A 41 6.22 -2.02 8.55
C ILE A 41 6.41 -3.50 8.23
N THR A 42 6.41 -4.36 9.24
CA THR A 42 6.53 -5.81 9.06
C THR A 42 5.40 -6.56 9.75
N ASN A 43 5.23 -7.84 9.46
CA ASN A 43 4.22 -8.68 10.13
C ASN A 43 4.48 -8.85 11.64
N GLU A 44 5.73 -8.72 12.06
CA GLU A 44 6.14 -8.96 13.44
C GLU A 44 6.06 -7.68 14.27
N GLU A 45 6.62 -6.60 13.75
CA GLU A 45 6.70 -5.32 14.45
C GLU A 45 6.80 -4.13 13.49
N TRP A 46 6.48 -2.94 13.98
CA TRP A 46 6.77 -1.68 13.30
C TRP A 46 7.88 -0.95 14.04
N TYR A 47 8.88 -0.48 13.32
CA TYR A 47 10.04 0.16 13.93
C TYR A 47 10.65 1.27 13.08
N TYR A 48 11.20 2.26 13.75
CA TYR A 48 12.06 3.30 13.20
C TYR A 48 13.52 2.87 13.28
N VAL A 49 14.32 3.23 12.28
CA VAL A 49 15.78 3.03 12.29
C VAL A 49 16.45 4.39 12.17
N ASP A 50 17.28 4.76 13.16
CA ASP A 50 18.02 6.01 13.15
C ASP A 50 19.32 5.95 12.32
N SER A 51 20.04 7.08 12.24
CA SER A 51 21.31 7.20 11.51
C SER A 51 22.43 6.32 12.06
N THR A 52 22.29 5.79 13.28
CA THR A 52 23.25 4.88 13.92
C THR A 52 22.89 3.39 13.74
N ASN A 53 21.84 3.11 12.94
CA ASN A 53 21.23 1.80 12.77
C ASN A 53 20.57 1.23 14.04
N LYS A 54 20.25 2.07 15.02
CA LYS A 54 19.50 1.66 16.20
C LYS A 54 18.00 1.59 15.85
N LYS A 55 17.36 0.50 16.28
CA LYS A 55 15.94 0.28 16.13
C LYS A 55 15.18 0.84 17.34
N PHE A 56 14.05 1.48 17.06
CA PHE A 56 13.10 2.00 18.03
C PHE A 56 11.70 1.52 17.66
N LYS A 57 11.00 0.94 18.61
CA LYS A 57 9.66 0.41 18.39
C LYS A 57 8.65 1.53 18.13
N ILE A 58 7.71 1.28 17.21
CA ILE A 58 6.54 2.13 16.97
C ILE A 58 5.34 1.55 17.73
N ASP A 59 4.71 2.38 18.54
CA ASP A 59 3.42 2.05 19.15
C ASP A 59 2.32 2.15 18.07
N GLN A 60 1.75 1.01 17.72
CA GLN A 60 0.73 0.92 16.68
C GLN A 60 -0.63 1.52 17.07
N ASN A 61 -0.88 1.86 18.34
CA ASN A 61 -2.13 2.50 18.75
C ASN A 61 -2.16 3.99 18.38
N ASN A 62 -1.00 4.65 18.31
CA ASN A 62 -0.91 6.10 18.13
C ASN A 62 0.19 6.54 17.16
N PHE A 63 0.90 5.60 16.54
CA PHE A 63 2.00 5.81 15.60
C PHE A 63 3.14 6.67 16.16
N LYS A 64 3.55 6.43 17.39
CA LYS A 64 4.67 7.11 18.05
C LYS A 64 5.88 6.21 18.22
N ILE A 65 7.08 6.82 18.18
CA ILE A 65 8.32 6.14 18.59
C ILE A 65 8.29 6.00 20.12
N THR A 66 8.30 4.77 20.62
CA THR A 66 8.07 4.49 22.05
C THR A 66 9.05 5.23 22.96
N GLU A 67 10.35 5.28 22.57
CA GLU A 67 11.40 5.93 23.36
C GLU A 67 11.56 7.43 23.09
N GLN A 68 10.84 7.97 22.09
CA GLN A 68 10.89 9.38 21.66
C GLN A 68 9.47 9.90 21.38
N PRO A 69 8.54 9.86 22.37
CA PRO A 69 7.12 10.16 22.18
C PRO A 69 6.81 11.61 21.84
N GLU A 70 7.80 12.53 22.04
CA GLU A 70 7.73 13.93 21.67
C GLU A 70 7.79 14.15 20.14
N ILE A 71 8.35 13.21 19.39
CA ILE A 71 8.37 13.25 17.92
C ILE A 71 6.96 12.96 17.42
N LYS A 72 6.40 13.97 16.75
CA LYS A 72 5.10 13.84 16.07
C LYS A 72 5.34 13.90 14.57
N PHE A 73 4.69 13.03 13.82
CA PHE A 73 4.74 13.04 12.37
C PHE A 73 3.63 13.94 11.82
N ASP A 74 4.01 14.88 10.96
CA ASP A 74 3.09 15.80 10.30
C ASP A 74 2.42 15.14 9.08
N CYS A 75 3.12 14.23 8.42
CA CYS A 75 2.59 13.44 7.31
C CYS A 75 3.36 12.12 7.11
N ILE A 76 2.72 11.22 6.39
CA ILE A 76 3.25 9.91 6.03
C ILE A 76 3.52 9.85 4.55
N PHE A 77 4.73 9.45 4.15
CA PHE A 77 5.01 9.02 2.79
C PHE A 77 4.89 7.50 2.70
N ASN A 78 3.92 7.02 1.93
CA ASN A 78 3.71 5.59 1.74
C ASN A 78 4.55 5.07 0.57
N ALA A 79 5.60 4.31 0.88
CA ALA A 79 6.44 3.61 -0.10
C ALA A 79 6.17 2.10 -0.13
N ILE A 80 5.12 1.62 0.54
CA ILE A 80 4.80 0.20 0.60
C ILE A 80 4.15 -0.26 -0.70
N HIS A 81 4.64 -1.36 -1.26
CA HIS A 81 4.05 -2.04 -2.40
C HIS A 81 3.20 -3.24 -1.93
N GLY A 82 1.97 -3.33 -2.44
CA GLY A 82 1.02 -4.38 -2.06
C GLY A 82 0.40 -4.17 -0.68
N ASP A 83 0.16 -5.28 0.05
CA ASP A 83 -0.42 -5.27 1.40
C ASP A 83 0.62 -4.79 2.46
N PRO A 84 0.30 -3.82 3.34
CA PRO A 84 -0.95 -3.08 3.53
C PRO A 84 -1.00 -1.73 2.80
N GLY A 85 -0.02 -1.41 1.94
CA GLY A 85 0.21 -0.08 1.37
C GLY A 85 -0.78 0.33 0.28
N GLU A 86 -1.31 -0.63 -0.48
CA GLU A 86 -2.14 -0.35 -1.66
C GLU A 86 -3.60 -0.77 -1.50
N ASN A 87 -3.94 -1.54 -0.47
CA ASN A 87 -5.26 -2.15 -0.31
C ASN A 87 -6.23 -1.42 0.64
N GLY A 88 -5.90 -0.19 1.00
CA GLY A 88 -6.72 0.65 1.88
C GLY A 88 -6.47 0.46 3.37
N LYS A 89 -5.76 -0.60 3.80
CA LYS A 89 -5.56 -0.88 5.22
C LYS A 89 -4.72 0.18 5.93
N ILE A 90 -3.58 0.52 5.36
CA ILE A 90 -2.67 1.51 5.97
C ILE A 90 -3.27 2.92 5.87
N GLN A 91 -3.99 3.22 4.80
CA GLN A 91 -4.72 4.47 4.65
C GLN A 91 -5.78 4.64 5.75
N SER A 92 -6.63 3.62 5.95
CA SER A 92 -7.65 3.61 7.01
C SER A 92 -7.04 3.77 8.41
N TYR A 93 -5.88 3.14 8.65
CA TYR A 93 -5.16 3.30 9.91
C TYR A 93 -4.76 4.75 10.17
N PHE A 94 -4.16 5.45 9.18
CA PHE A 94 -3.76 6.85 9.34
C PHE A 94 -4.93 7.83 9.29
N GLU A 95 -5.99 7.52 8.55
CA GLU A 95 -7.26 8.28 8.60
C GLU A 95 -7.84 8.30 10.01
N ASN A 96 -7.87 7.16 10.71
CA ASN A 96 -8.34 7.07 12.10
C ASN A 96 -7.46 7.87 13.08
N LEU A 97 -6.18 7.99 12.80
CA LEU A 97 -5.25 8.81 13.59
C LEU A 97 -5.25 10.29 13.17
N SER A 98 -5.97 10.66 12.11
CA SER A 98 -5.97 12.00 11.52
C SER A 98 -4.56 12.46 11.11
N ILE A 99 -3.71 11.54 10.63
CA ILE A 99 -2.38 11.85 10.09
C ILE A 99 -2.45 11.75 8.57
N PRO A 100 -2.13 12.83 7.82
CA PRO A 100 -2.13 12.83 6.37
C PRO A 100 -1.16 11.77 5.81
N ILE A 101 -1.60 11.04 4.78
CA ILE A 101 -0.79 10.05 4.07
C ILE A 101 -0.82 10.32 2.57
N THR A 102 0.30 10.08 1.87
CA THR A 102 0.35 10.19 0.41
C THR A 102 -0.41 9.06 -0.27
N GLY A 103 -1.08 9.39 -1.37
CA GLY A 103 -1.87 8.46 -2.17
C GLY A 103 -3.37 8.70 -2.09
N CYS A 104 -4.17 7.72 -2.50
CA CYS A 104 -5.62 7.77 -2.40
C CYS A 104 -6.07 7.50 -0.96
N ASP A 105 -7.33 7.82 -0.66
CA ASP A 105 -7.97 7.41 0.59
C ASP A 105 -8.17 5.89 0.66
N SER A 106 -8.59 5.39 1.83
CA SER A 106 -8.76 3.95 2.08
C SER A 106 -9.78 3.31 1.14
N SER A 107 -10.88 4.00 0.84
CA SER A 107 -11.96 3.49 -0.02
C SER A 107 -11.50 3.34 -1.47
N GLN A 108 -10.84 4.37 -2.02
CA GLN A 108 -10.31 4.32 -3.39
C GLN A 108 -9.17 3.31 -3.52
N SER A 109 -8.30 3.23 -2.52
CA SER A 109 -7.22 2.24 -2.49
C SER A 109 -7.77 0.81 -2.49
N GLU A 110 -8.80 0.51 -1.69
CA GLU A 110 -9.46 -0.80 -1.67
C GLU A 110 -10.08 -1.16 -3.03
N ILE A 111 -10.77 -0.20 -3.66
CA ILE A 111 -11.42 -0.42 -4.97
C ILE A 111 -10.37 -0.69 -6.04
N THR A 112 -9.31 0.11 -6.10
CA THR A 112 -8.29 0.00 -7.16
C THR A 112 -7.41 -1.24 -7.00
N PHE A 113 -7.19 -1.71 -5.79
CA PHE A 113 -6.43 -2.92 -5.50
C PHE A 113 -7.16 -4.20 -5.91
N ASP A 114 -8.49 -4.24 -5.77
CA ASP A 114 -9.34 -5.36 -6.18
C ASP A 114 -9.82 -5.18 -7.63
N LYS A 115 -9.21 -5.92 -8.57
CA LYS A 115 -9.50 -5.82 -10.00
C LYS A 115 -10.97 -6.05 -10.34
N ILE A 116 -11.66 -6.91 -9.58
CA ILE A 116 -13.09 -7.19 -9.80
C ILE A 116 -13.89 -5.96 -9.38
N LYS A 117 -13.67 -5.46 -8.16
CA LYS A 117 -14.33 -4.25 -7.65
C LYS A 117 -14.07 -3.05 -8.55
N CYS A 118 -12.83 -2.88 -9.02
CA CYS A 118 -12.45 -1.78 -9.91
C CYS A 118 -13.22 -1.84 -11.25
N ILE A 119 -13.27 -3.01 -11.89
CA ILE A 119 -14.00 -3.21 -13.14
C ILE A 119 -15.49 -2.92 -12.95
N ASP A 120 -16.11 -3.43 -11.88
CA ASP A 120 -17.53 -3.24 -11.61
C ASP A 120 -17.84 -1.77 -11.29
N PHE A 121 -16.98 -1.11 -10.51
CA PHE A 121 -17.12 0.33 -10.26
C PHE A 121 -17.06 1.15 -11.55
N LEU A 122 -16.11 0.87 -12.44
CA LEU A 122 -15.95 1.58 -13.71
C LEU A 122 -17.13 1.33 -14.67
N LYS A 123 -17.64 0.10 -14.75
CA LYS A 123 -18.85 -0.22 -15.53
C LYS A 123 -20.06 0.60 -15.06
N ASN A 124 -20.25 0.73 -13.74
CA ASN A 124 -21.33 1.51 -13.15
C ASN A 124 -21.18 3.02 -13.40
N LYS A 125 -20.01 3.48 -13.82
CA LYS A 125 -19.73 4.86 -14.25
C LYS A 125 -19.71 5.03 -15.77
N SER A 126 -20.21 4.05 -16.51
CA SER A 126 -20.23 4.05 -17.98
C SER A 126 -18.85 4.16 -18.64
N VAL A 127 -17.78 3.76 -17.92
CA VAL A 127 -16.43 3.68 -18.47
C VAL A 127 -16.26 2.35 -19.20
N LYS A 128 -15.76 2.40 -20.44
CA LYS A 128 -15.45 1.18 -21.20
C LYS A 128 -14.29 0.42 -20.53
N VAL A 129 -14.51 -0.85 -20.22
CA VAL A 129 -13.51 -1.76 -19.66
C VAL A 129 -13.38 -3.00 -20.55
N ALA A 130 -12.25 -3.68 -20.44
CA ALA A 130 -12.04 -4.94 -21.16
C ALA A 130 -13.03 -6.01 -20.66
N ASN A 131 -13.40 -6.92 -21.56
CA ASN A 131 -14.16 -8.11 -21.18
C ASN A 131 -13.38 -8.91 -20.17
N SER A 132 -14.06 -9.39 -19.15
CA SER A 132 -13.43 -10.16 -18.08
C SER A 132 -14.29 -11.34 -17.67
N PHE A 133 -13.63 -12.40 -17.21
CA PHE A 133 -14.27 -13.58 -16.64
C PHE A 133 -13.66 -13.83 -15.26
N VAL A 134 -14.50 -13.96 -14.24
CA VAL A 134 -14.06 -14.30 -12.89
C VAL A 134 -14.12 -15.80 -12.72
N LEU A 135 -12.97 -16.42 -12.38
CA LEU A 135 -12.87 -17.84 -12.08
C LEU A 135 -12.52 -18.00 -10.61
N ASN A 136 -13.39 -18.62 -9.85
CA ASN A 136 -13.14 -18.93 -8.44
C ASN A 136 -12.48 -20.32 -8.30
N LYS A 137 -11.79 -20.56 -7.19
CA LYS A 137 -11.11 -21.83 -6.93
C LYS A 137 -12.05 -23.06 -6.95
N SER A 138 -13.32 -22.83 -6.62
CA SER A 138 -14.38 -23.87 -6.60
C SER A 138 -15.06 -24.08 -7.94
N ASP A 139 -14.82 -23.20 -8.93
CA ASP A 139 -15.53 -23.28 -10.21
C ASP A 139 -14.95 -24.39 -11.09
N SER A 140 -15.83 -25.02 -11.87
CA SER A 140 -15.40 -25.95 -12.92
C SER A 140 -14.80 -25.16 -14.08
N LEU A 141 -13.62 -25.58 -14.56
CA LEU A 141 -12.93 -24.91 -15.65
C LEU A 141 -13.61 -25.24 -16.99
N ASN A 142 -14.26 -24.24 -17.61
CA ASN A 142 -14.81 -24.33 -18.96
C ASN A 142 -14.08 -23.35 -19.89
N ILE A 143 -13.05 -23.85 -20.57
CA ILE A 143 -12.17 -23.05 -21.43
C ILE A 143 -12.94 -22.39 -22.58
N ASN A 144 -13.86 -23.11 -23.22
CA ASN A 144 -14.65 -22.58 -24.35
C ASN A 144 -15.54 -21.40 -23.91
N LYS A 145 -16.15 -21.48 -22.71
CA LYS A 145 -16.92 -20.39 -22.13
C LYS A 145 -16.05 -19.17 -21.85
N ILE A 146 -14.86 -19.38 -21.32
CA ILE A 146 -13.90 -18.30 -21.02
C ILE A 146 -13.50 -17.61 -22.33
N ILE A 147 -13.05 -18.37 -23.33
CA ILE A 147 -12.63 -17.81 -24.64
C ILE A 147 -13.76 -17.05 -25.33
N SER A 148 -14.99 -17.58 -25.29
CA SER A 148 -16.13 -16.89 -25.91
C SER A 148 -16.46 -15.55 -25.25
N GLN A 149 -16.16 -15.40 -23.95
CA GLN A 149 -16.42 -14.17 -23.21
C GLN A 149 -15.30 -13.16 -23.28
N VAL A 150 -14.03 -13.58 -23.18
CA VAL A 150 -12.88 -12.67 -23.09
C VAL A 150 -12.10 -12.54 -24.39
N GLY A 151 -12.16 -13.53 -25.28
CA GLY A 151 -11.33 -13.60 -26.48
C GLY A 151 -9.90 -14.07 -26.22
N LEU A 152 -9.12 -14.15 -27.33
CA LEU A 152 -7.69 -14.46 -27.28
C LEU A 152 -6.91 -13.44 -28.12
N PRO A 153 -5.71 -13.03 -27.69
CA PRO A 153 -5.02 -13.41 -26.45
C PRO A 153 -5.67 -12.76 -25.21
N CYS A 154 -5.56 -13.42 -24.04
CA CYS A 154 -6.07 -12.90 -22.78
C CYS A 154 -5.03 -12.95 -21.66
N PHE A 155 -5.20 -12.12 -20.63
CA PHE A 155 -4.39 -12.13 -19.42
C PHE A 155 -5.11 -12.85 -18.29
N VAL A 156 -4.36 -13.63 -17.51
CA VAL A 156 -4.83 -14.23 -16.25
C VAL A 156 -4.15 -13.51 -15.10
N LYS A 157 -4.95 -12.97 -14.18
CA LYS A 157 -4.46 -12.20 -13.04
C LYS A 157 -5.19 -12.61 -11.76
N ALA A 158 -4.50 -12.59 -10.63
CA ALA A 158 -5.17 -12.64 -9.33
C ALA A 158 -5.99 -11.36 -9.10
N SER A 159 -7.17 -11.47 -8.47
CA SER A 159 -8.04 -10.30 -8.26
C SER A 159 -7.42 -9.28 -7.29
N LYS A 160 -6.77 -9.76 -6.24
CA LYS A 160 -6.18 -8.95 -5.16
C LYS A 160 -4.67 -9.18 -5.09
N SER A 161 -3.97 -8.67 -6.06
CA SER A 161 -2.51 -8.62 -6.09
C SER A 161 -2.09 -7.31 -6.69
N GLY A 162 -0.89 -6.86 -6.41
CA GLY A 162 -0.27 -5.75 -7.12
C GLY A 162 -0.39 -5.89 -8.64
N SER A 163 -0.05 -4.88 -9.36
CA SER A 163 -0.15 -4.81 -10.83
C SER A 163 0.80 -5.80 -11.52
#